data_0783e6b3e531702a775d97be8cb27b12
#
_entry.id   0783e6b3e531702a775d97be8cb27b12
#
_cell.length_a   1.000
_cell.length_b   1.000
_cell.length_c   1.000
_cell.angle_alpha   90.00
_cell.angle_beta   90.00
_cell.angle_gamma   90.00
#
_symmetry.space_group_name_H-M   'P 1'
#
loop_
_entity.id
_entity.type
_entity.pdbx_description
1 polymer ?
#
loop_
_entity_poly.entity_id
_entity_poly.type
_entity_poly.pdbx_seq_one_letter_code
_entity_poly.pdbx_strand_id
1 'polypeptide(L)'
;MNEQEFERLLKKKDRIIDKLERENCELKKRLLMYENAHTPPSLQKIKKRIPRESSGKLGAPKGHPKYEREEPEISKVIKHIVDICPYCNTKLNLKEILEVIEEEIPEMKKIKAIKHLIEWGICPKCRKRVVAKNNAPADRFGPILKSHITLLKHEDRLPLRKVESALERNHDFKITHTGIMKVIRKVANKLREPYYEIIKQIRSSKVVYIDETGYKLNGNQWWLWTFVCQNVVLFVIRKSRSKDVVEEILGKKYEGIISCDGWKTYESFSDKLQRCWAHLLRESYHMKEDHKDFEQYHRILKGMFDKIIQIRLKPPDEKIRIELAEEMRDSLLQTSKSMSAYPQFKKFSIKIENGINFWFTCIENLEVEPTNNYAEQALRELIVQRKIMGGLRSEKGAETLEIISTMIATWKKQDKPLLQAMKSYLV
;
A
#
# COMPACT_ATOMS: atom_id res chain seq x y z
N MET A 1 -1.73 -21.23 -60.67
CA MET A 1 -0.62 -20.78 -59.83
C MET A 1 0.29 -21.97 -59.60
N ASN A 2 1.53 -21.89 -60.07
CA ASN A 2 2.45 -23.01 -59.88
C ASN A 2 3.08 -22.96 -58.46
N GLU A 3 3.67 -24.07 -58.02
CA GLU A 3 4.22 -24.25 -56.66
C GLU A 3 5.30 -23.20 -56.33
N GLN A 4 6.09 -22.80 -57.32
CA GLN A 4 7.14 -21.76 -57.16
C GLN A 4 6.56 -20.35 -56.97
N GLU A 5 5.42 -20.07 -57.56
CA GLU A 5 4.74 -18.77 -57.41
C GLU A 5 4.05 -18.66 -56.03
N PHE A 6 3.54 -19.79 -55.52
CA PHE A 6 2.97 -19.91 -54.19
C PHE A 6 4.04 -19.74 -53.10
N GLU A 7 5.20 -20.40 -53.23
CA GLU A 7 6.33 -20.21 -52.30
C GLU A 7 6.87 -18.76 -52.30
N ARG A 8 6.88 -18.10 -53.44
CA ARG A 8 7.31 -16.70 -53.56
C ARG A 8 6.34 -15.75 -52.83
N LEU A 9 5.06 -16.02 -52.89
CA LEU A 9 4.00 -15.28 -52.20
C LEU A 9 4.06 -15.52 -50.68
N LEU A 10 4.30 -16.77 -50.25
CA LEU A 10 4.54 -17.10 -48.82
C LEU A 10 5.74 -16.34 -48.27
N LYS A 11 6.90 -16.40 -48.89
CA LYS A 11 8.10 -15.66 -48.47
C LYS A 11 7.89 -14.14 -48.44
N LYS A 12 7.05 -13.61 -49.36
CA LYS A 12 6.69 -12.19 -49.34
C LYS A 12 5.77 -11.85 -48.19
N LYS A 13 4.81 -12.71 -47.83
CA LYS A 13 3.93 -12.59 -46.67
C LYS A 13 4.72 -12.63 -45.35
N ASP A 14 5.63 -13.58 -45.21
CA ASP A 14 6.47 -13.71 -44.00
C ASP A 14 7.32 -12.47 -43.76
N ARG A 15 7.92 -11.90 -44.84
CA ARG A 15 8.66 -10.64 -44.71
C ARG A 15 7.79 -9.44 -44.28
N ILE A 16 6.53 -9.42 -44.70
CA ILE A 16 5.57 -8.39 -44.33
C ILE A 16 5.17 -8.58 -42.86
N ILE A 17 4.94 -9.82 -42.42
CA ILE A 17 4.64 -10.16 -41.03
C ILE A 17 5.80 -9.75 -40.13
N ASP A 18 7.03 -10.13 -40.44
CA ASP A 18 8.23 -9.74 -39.68
C ASP A 18 8.39 -8.22 -39.56
N LYS A 19 8.11 -7.50 -40.64
CA LYS A 19 8.16 -6.04 -40.67
C LYS A 19 7.10 -5.44 -39.76
N LEU A 20 5.85 -5.91 -39.83
CA LEU A 20 4.74 -5.44 -39.01
C LEU A 20 4.95 -5.78 -37.50
N GLU A 21 5.54 -6.93 -37.19
CA GLU A 21 5.88 -7.29 -35.81
C GLU A 21 6.96 -6.40 -35.23
N ARG A 22 8.00 -6.03 -36.01
CA ARG A 22 9.02 -5.07 -35.61
C ARG A 22 8.42 -3.68 -35.38
N GLU A 23 7.60 -3.18 -36.29
CA GLU A 23 6.90 -1.90 -36.15
C GLU A 23 5.95 -1.91 -34.94
N ASN A 24 5.22 -2.98 -34.69
CA ASN A 24 4.37 -3.14 -33.52
C ASN A 24 5.17 -3.15 -32.21
N CYS A 25 6.32 -3.81 -32.21
CA CYS A 25 7.22 -3.81 -31.05
C CYS A 25 7.75 -2.40 -30.77
N GLU A 26 8.13 -1.66 -31.79
CA GLU A 26 8.63 -0.29 -31.66
C GLU A 26 7.53 0.69 -31.24
N LEU A 27 6.32 0.56 -31.81
CA LEU A 27 5.16 1.34 -31.40
C LEU A 27 4.76 1.02 -29.95
N LYS A 28 4.81 -0.25 -29.51
CA LYS A 28 4.58 -0.64 -28.11
C LYS A 28 5.64 -0.02 -27.18
N LYS A 29 6.92 -0.02 -27.56
CA LYS A 29 7.98 0.67 -26.77
C LYS A 29 7.73 2.16 -26.68
N ARG A 30 7.35 2.84 -27.77
CA ARG A 30 6.99 4.27 -27.77
C ARG A 30 5.75 4.53 -26.91
N LEU A 31 4.74 3.67 -26.97
CA LEU A 31 3.53 3.80 -26.13
C LEU A 31 3.87 3.69 -24.64
N LEU A 32 4.78 2.77 -24.26
CA LEU A 32 5.27 2.63 -22.89
C LEU A 32 5.98 3.89 -22.36
N MET A 33 6.58 4.70 -23.24
CA MET A 33 7.17 5.99 -22.83
C MET A 33 6.10 7.03 -22.46
N TYR A 34 4.87 6.91 -22.95
CA TYR A 34 3.74 7.79 -22.60
C TYR A 34 2.91 7.26 -21.44
N GLU A 35 2.97 5.95 -21.13
CA GLU A 35 2.32 5.32 -19.96
C GLU A 35 3.24 5.40 -18.73
N ASN A 36 3.56 6.61 -18.29
CA ASN A 36 4.32 6.86 -17.07
C ASN A 36 3.41 7.26 -15.89
N ALA A 37 3.98 7.46 -14.71
CA ALA A 37 3.25 7.86 -13.52
C ALA A 37 2.48 9.20 -13.67
N HIS A 38 2.78 9.98 -14.71
CA HIS A 38 2.12 11.25 -15.02
C HIS A 38 1.05 11.11 -16.10
N THR A 39 0.89 9.93 -16.73
CA THR A 39 -0.17 9.72 -17.71
C THR A 39 -1.52 9.86 -17.04
N PRO A 40 -2.40 10.80 -17.49
CA PRO A 40 -3.72 10.93 -16.92
C PRO A 40 -4.49 9.60 -16.95
N PRO A 41 -5.32 9.29 -15.94
CA PRO A 41 -6.09 8.04 -15.90
C PRO A 41 -6.95 7.82 -17.16
N SER A 42 -7.41 8.90 -17.81
CA SER A 42 -8.17 8.86 -19.06
C SER A 42 -7.35 8.40 -20.28
N LEU A 43 -6.02 8.54 -20.25
CA LEU A 43 -5.10 8.12 -21.31
C LEU A 43 -4.39 6.81 -21.00
N GLN A 44 -4.49 6.32 -19.75
CA GLN A 44 -3.95 5.01 -19.38
C GLN A 44 -4.85 3.94 -20.01
N LYS A 45 -4.25 3.00 -20.76
CA LYS A 45 -4.98 1.78 -21.16
C LYS A 45 -5.42 1.11 -19.87
N ILE A 46 -6.72 1.24 -19.55
CA ILE A 46 -7.34 0.53 -18.45
C ILE A 46 -7.22 -0.95 -18.83
N LYS A 47 -6.25 -1.65 -18.21
CA LYS A 47 -6.24 -3.11 -18.25
C LYS A 47 -7.65 -3.54 -17.84
N LYS A 48 -8.37 -4.24 -18.71
CA LYS A 48 -9.71 -4.75 -18.39
C LYS A 48 -9.64 -5.32 -16.99
N ARG A 49 -10.36 -4.71 -16.06
CA ARG A 49 -10.48 -5.28 -14.71
C ARG A 49 -11.04 -6.68 -14.91
N ILE A 50 -10.38 -7.66 -14.32
CA ILE A 50 -10.96 -9.00 -14.22
C ILE A 50 -12.34 -8.78 -13.63
N PRO A 51 -13.42 -9.11 -14.34
CA PRO A 51 -14.74 -8.97 -13.78
C PRO A 51 -14.74 -9.75 -12.46
N ARG A 52 -14.94 -9.08 -11.34
CA ARG A 52 -15.38 -9.82 -10.16
C ARG A 52 -16.71 -10.40 -10.59
N GLU A 53 -16.90 -11.71 -10.46
CA GLU A 53 -18.21 -12.31 -10.53
C GLU A 53 -19.05 -11.57 -9.49
N SER A 54 -19.68 -10.50 -9.93
CA SER A 54 -20.60 -9.76 -9.07
C SER A 54 -21.79 -10.67 -8.90
N SER A 55 -22.07 -11.09 -7.72
CA SER A 55 -23.34 -11.70 -7.35
C SER A 55 -24.47 -10.68 -7.53
N GLY A 56 -24.66 -10.21 -8.79
CA GLY A 56 -25.83 -9.43 -9.27
C GLY A 56 -26.03 -8.10 -8.61
N LYS A 57 -26.48 -7.45 -7.88
CA LYS A 57 -26.92 -6.09 -7.54
C LYS A 57 -25.83 -5.27 -6.87
N LEU A 58 -25.56 -4.08 -7.38
CA LEU A 58 -24.82 -3.03 -6.69
C LEU A 58 -25.54 -2.68 -5.38
N GLY A 59 -24.90 -2.97 -4.25
CA GLY A 59 -25.43 -2.70 -2.91
C GLY A 59 -24.93 -3.73 -1.89
N ALA A 60 -25.17 -3.46 -0.62
CA ALA A 60 -24.87 -4.39 0.45
C ALA A 60 -25.77 -5.65 0.32
N PRO A 61 -25.25 -6.86 0.62
CA PRO A 61 -26.05 -8.08 0.62
C PRO A 61 -27.28 -7.95 1.53
N LYS A 62 -28.38 -8.65 1.19
CA LYS A 62 -29.53 -8.73 2.09
C LYS A 62 -29.10 -9.27 3.46
N GLY A 63 -29.41 -8.53 4.54
CA GLY A 63 -28.99 -8.90 5.90
C GLY A 63 -27.68 -8.25 6.36
N HIS A 64 -27.02 -7.43 5.52
CA HIS A 64 -25.90 -6.62 5.99
C HIS A 64 -26.40 -5.65 7.07
N PRO A 65 -25.78 -5.64 8.26
CA PRO A 65 -26.17 -4.72 9.32
C PRO A 65 -26.06 -3.27 8.79
N LYS A 66 -27.10 -2.49 9.05
CA LYS A 66 -27.11 -1.06 8.73
C LYS A 66 -26.00 -0.42 9.57
N TYR A 67 -25.09 0.31 8.93
CA TYR A 67 -24.18 1.16 9.67
C TYR A 67 -25.01 2.29 10.28
N GLU A 68 -25.19 2.26 11.59
CA GLU A 68 -25.77 3.34 12.36
C GLU A 68 -24.63 4.17 12.92
N ARG A 69 -24.71 5.45 12.67
CA ARG A 69 -23.79 6.42 13.23
C ARG A 69 -24.06 6.53 14.73
N GLU A 70 -23.03 6.57 15.55
CA GLU A 70 -23.17 6.84 16.97
C GLU A 70 -23.84 8.19 17.18
N GLU A 71 -24.73 8.28 18.15
CA GLU A 71 -25.38 9.55 18.49
C GLU A 71 -24.30 10.56 18.95
N PRO A 72 -24.33 11.79 18.43
CA PRO A 72 -23.32 12.78 18.78
C PRO A 72 -23.51 13.25 20.23
N GLU A 73 -22.42 13.59 20.89
CA GLU A 73 -22.46 14.21 22.21
C GLU A 73 -23.07 15.62 22.12
N ILE A 74 -24.19 15.83 22.82
CA ILE A 74 -24.94 17.09 22.77
C ILE A 74 -24.21 18.14 23.62
N SER A 75 -23.63 19.13 22.96
CA SER A 75 -22.92 20.24 23.61
C SER A 75 -23.82 21.38 24.09
N LYS A 76 -25.01 21.57 23.49
CA LYS A 76 -25.94 22.63 23.78
C LYS A 76 -27.37 22.25 23.39
N VAL A 77 -28.34 22.57 24.24
CA VAL A 77 -29.75 22.42 23.93
C VAL A 77 -30.38 23.82 23.76
N ILE A 78 -30.99 24.05 22.59
CA ILE A 78 -31.73 25.30 22.29
C ILE A 78 -33.19 24.93 22.22
N LYS A 79 -34.03 25.60 23.04
CA LYS A 79 -35.50 25.42 23.00
C LYS A 79 -36.13 26.50 22.14
N HIS A 80 -36.82 26.08 21.10
CA HIS A 80 -37.68 26.96 20.29
C HIS A 80 -39.09 26.81 20.80
N ILE A 81 -39.66 27.91 21.33
CA ILE A 81 -40.97 27.89 21.95
C ILE A 81 -41.94 28.68 21.05
N VAL A 82 -43.11 28.14 20.84
CA VAL A 82 -44.25 28.81 20.22
C VAL A 82 -45.44 28.73 21.14
N ASP A 83 -45.87 29.89 21.70
CA ASP A 83 -46.97 29.97 22.66
C ASP A 83 -48.26 30.46 22.01
N ILE A 84 -48.17 31.14 20.88
CA ILE A 84 -49.27 31.76 20.19
C ILE A 84 -49.32 31.35 18.73
N CYS A 85 -50.48 31.01 18.21
CA CYS A 85 -50.66 30.69 16.80
C CYS A 85 -50.38 31.93 15.93
N PRO A 86 -49.44 31.87 14.97
CA PRO A 86 -49.09 32.99 14.11
C PRO A 86 -50.18 33.38 13.11
N TYR A 87 -51.21 32.54 12.96
CA TYR A 87 -52.32 32.79 12.00
C TYR A 87 -53.57 33.38 12.64
N CYS A 88 -53.87 33.09 13.92
CA CYS A 88 -55.10 33.54 14.58
C CYS A 88 -54.91 34.09 15.98
N ASN A 89 -53.68 34.25 16.46
CA ASN A 89 -53.30 34.74 17.78
C ASN A 89 -53.87 33.99 18.99
N THR A 90 -54.34 32.75 18.80
CA THR A 90 -54.87 31.95 19.91
C THR A 90 -53.70 31.28 20.64
N LYS A 91 -53.79 31.21 21.97
CA LYS A 91 -52.80 30.50 22.81
C LYS A 91 -52.80 29.00 22.48
N LEU A 92 -51.61 28.44 22.23
CA LEU A 92 -51.43 27.04 21.86
C LEU A 92 -51.17 26.19 23.11
N ASN A 93 -51.85 25.06 23.20
CA ASN A 93 -51.51 24.00 24.15
C ASN A 93 -50.67 22.95 23.40
N LEU A 94 -49.35 23.13 23.41
CA LEU A 94 -48.44 22.21 22.76
C LEU A 94 -48.28 20.93 23.60
N LYS A 95 -48.38 19.78 22.92
CA LYS A 95 -48.25 18.45 23.55
C LYS A 95 -47.06 17.65 23.06
N GLU A 96 -46.42 18.08 21.98
CA GLU A 96 -45.35 17.31 21.34
C GLU A 96 -44.10 18.17 21.12
N ILE A 97 -42.96 17.62 21.36
CA ILE A 97 -41.63 18.21 21.10
C ILE A 97 -41.02 17.43 19.95
N LEU A 98 -40.69 18.11 18.88
CA LEU A 98 -39.86 17.55 17.81
C LEU A 98 -38.39 17.83 18.15
N GLU A 99 -37.59 16.76 18.30
CA GLU A 99 -36.14 16.85 18.51
C GLU A 99 -35.45 16.84 17.17
N VAL A 100 -34.61 17.83 16.92
CA VAL A 100 -33.75 17.92 15.75
C VAL A 100 -32.34 18.17 16.23
N ILE A 101 -31.42 17.31 15.82
CA ILE A 101 -29.98 17.44 16.14
C ILE A 101 -29.28 18.10 14.95
N GLU A 102 -28.67 19.25 15.19
CA GLU A 102 -27.83 19.98 14.25
C GLU A 102 -26.37 19.73 14.60
N GLU A 103 -25.60 19.15 13.68
CA GLU A 103 -24.18 18.95 13.84
C GLU A 103 -23.42 19.99 13.02
N GLU A 104 -22.60 20.80 13.68
CA GLU A 104 -21.83 21.86 13.04
C GLU A 104 -20.33 21.76 13.39
N ILE A 105 -19.49 22.10 12.42
CA ILE A 105 -18.05 22.24 12.67
C ILE A 105 -17.81 23.54 13.43
N PRO A 106 -17.20 23.49 14.62
CA PRO A 106 -16.93 24.71 15.38
C PRO A 106 -16.01 25.65 14.60
N GLU A 107 -16.20 26.95 14.80
CA GLU A 107 -15.34 27.98 14.20
C GLU A 107 -13.85 27.64 14.37
N MET A 108 -13.09 27.90 13.31
CA MET A 108 -11.69 27.49 13.23
C MET A 108 -10.84 28.10 14.34
N LYS A 109 -10.14 27.23 15.05
CA LYS A 109 -9.24 27.66 16.14
C LYS A 109 -7.92 28.16 15.55
N LYS A 110 -7.63 29.46 15.77
CA LYS A 110 -6.29 30.01 15.48
C LYS A 110 -5.20 29.27 16.22
N ILE A 111 -3.98 29.31 15.66
CA ILE A 111 -2.80 28.74 16.33
C ILE A 111 -2.60 29.43 17.69
N LYS A 112 -2.45 28.61 18.74
CA LYS A 112 -2.07 29.11 20.07
C LYS A 112 -0.56 29.38 20.09
N ALA A 113 -0.16 30.62 20.28
CA ALA A 113 1.25 31.01 20.49
C ALA A 113 1.55 31.10 21.99
N ILE A 114 2.66 30.50 22.42
CA ILE A 114 3.15 30.54 23.79
C ILE A 114 4.54 31.22 23.77
N LYS A 115 4.72 32.30 24.54
CA LYS A 115 6.02 32.96 24.73
C LYS A 115 6.74 32.33 25.90
N HIS A 116 7.90 31.75 25.66
CA HIS A 116 8.79 31.20 26.69
C HIS A 116 9.90 32.21 26.99
N LEU A 117 10.05 32.60 28.23
CA LEU A 117 11.17 33.39 28.73
C LEU A 117 12.17 32.43 29.37
N ILE A 118 13.34 32.31 28.78
CA ILE A 118 14.36 31.34 29.18
C ILE A 118 15.57 32.11 29.73
N GLU A 119 15.85 31.93 31.00
CA GLU A 119 17.00 32.53 31.63
C GLU A 119 18.30 31.82 31.23
N TRP A 120 19.36 32.60 31.08
CA TRP A 120 20.70 32.09 30.86
C TRP A 120 21.73 32.95 31.57
N GLY A 121 22.87 32.36 31.91
CA GLY A 121 23.97 33.07 32.54
C GLY A 121 25.30 32.38 32.31
N ILE A 122 26.37 32.99 32.74
CA ILE A 122 27.72 32.42 32.69
C ILE A 122 28.09 32.03 34.13
N CYS A 123 28.48 30.77 34.36
CA CYS A 123 28.94 30.30 35.65
C CYS A 123 30.21 31.03 36.06
N PRO A 124 30.24 31.70 37.25
CA PRO A 124 31.41 32.45 37.66
C PRO A 124 32.63 31.56 37.94
N LYS A 125 32.40 30.27 38.29
CA LYS A 125 33.49 29.33 38.62
C LYS A 125 34.10 28.68 37.38
N CYS A 126 33.29 28.09 36.50
CA CYS A 126 33.77 27.34 35.32
C CYS A 126 33.64 28.11 34.00
N ARG A 127 33.10 29.33 34.02
CA ARG A 127 32.86 30.21 32.86
C ARG A 127 32.01 29.57 31.75
N LYS A 128 31.34 28.44 32.01
CA LYS A 128 30.46 27.82 31.05
C LYS A 128 29.11 28.54 31.01
N ARG A 129 28.57 28.68 29.78
CA ARG A 129 27.21 29.19 29.60
C ARG A 129 26.21 28.15 30.10
N VAL A 130 25.31 28.55 30.95
CA VAL A 130 24.20 27.76 31.49
C VAL A 130 22.90 28.38 31.02
N VAL A 131 21.99 27.57 30.52
CA VAL A 131 20.66 27.97 30.07
C VAL A 131 19.64 27.13 30.82
N ALA A 132 18.59 27.76 31.30
CA ALA A 132 17.48 27.03 31.92
C ALA A 132 16.88 26.05 30.89
N LYS A 133 16.98 24.73 31.19
CA LYS A 133 16.55 23.66 30.26
C LYS A 133 15.19 23.08 30.63
N ASN A 134 14.60 23.44 31.74
CA ASN A 134 13.38 22.83 32.23
C ASN A 134 12.20 23.20 31.31
N ASN A 135 11.74 22.22 30.53
CA ASN A 135 10.57 22.32 29.64
C ASN A 135 10.62 23.44 28.57
N ALA A 136 11.81 23.99 28.29
CA ALA A 136 11.96 24.94 27.21
C ALA A 136 11.76 24.24 25.85
N PRO A 137 10.96 24.83 24.92
CA PRO A 137 10.71 24.19 23.62
C PRO A 137 12.00 24.08 22.82
N ALA A 138 12.20 22.92 22.19
CA ALA A 138 13.39 22.67 21.36
C ALA A 138 13.40 23.52 20.08
N ASP A 139 12.23 23.92 19.58
CA ASP A 139 12.08 24.78 18.42
C ASP A 139 10.75 25.58 18.42
N ARG A 140 10.55 26.39 17.37
CA ARG A 140 9.40 27.28 17.24
C ARG A 140 8.03 26.56 17.17
N PHE A 141 8.00 25.34 16.64
CA PHE A 141 6.73 24.63 16.39
C PHE A 141 6.54 23.48 17.38
N GLY A 142 5.40 23.48 18.04
CA GLY A 142 5.02 22.45 19.01
C GLY A 142 4.76 21.07 18.35
N PRO A 143 4.73 20.01 19.18
CA PRO A 143 4.58 18.64 18.68
C PRO A 143 3.30 18.41 17.86
N ILE A 144 2.16 18.96 18.32
CA ILE A 144 0.86 18.80 17.62
C ILE A 144 0.92 19.43 16.24
N LEU A 145 1.44 20.67 16.12
CA LEU A 145 1.54 21.35 14.82
C LEU A 145 2.46 20.60 13.85
N LYS A 146 3.62 20.12 14.36
CA LYS A 146 4.54 19.30 13.55
C LYS A 146 3.88 18.00 13.06
N SER A 147 3.16 17.31 13.93
CA SER A 147 2.42 16.09 13.59
C SER A 147 1.34 16.37 12.55
N HIS A 148 0.54 17.41 12.78
CA HIS A 148 -0.55 17.79 11.85
C HIS A 148 -0.01 18.13 10.45
N ILE A 149 1.02 18.97 10.34
CA ILE A 149 1.69 19.27 9.06
C ILE A 149 2.18 18.01 8.35
N THR A 150 2.74 17.08 9.10
CA THR A 150 3.30 15.83 8.54
C THR A 150 2.18 14.91 8.05
N LEU A 151 1.08 14.78 8.80
CA LEU A 151 -0.08 13.98 8.40
C LEU A 151 -0.78 14.57 7.17
N LEU A 152 -1.04 15.88 7.12
CA LEU A 152 -1.58 16.54 5.92
C LEU A 152 -0.77 16.21 4.66
N LYS A 153 0.56 16.13 4.77
CA LYS A 153 1.43 15.83 3.63
C LYS A 153 1.45 14.34 3.27
N HIS A 154 1.57 13.45 4.27
CA HIS A 154 1.87 12.05 4.02
C HIS A 154 0.62 11.14 4.09
N GLU A 155 -0.29 11.36 5.03
CA GLU A 155 -1.54 10.59 5.15
C GLU A 155 -2.61 11.15 4.23
N ASP A 156 -2.87 12.46 4.30
CA ASP A 156 -3.89 13.13 3.46
C ASP A 156 -3.38 13.38 2.03
N ARG A 157 -2.10 13.09 1.76
CA ARG A 157 -1.44 13.16 0.43
C ARG A 157 -1.51 14.55 -0.21
N LEU A 158 -1.61 15.62 0.58
CA LEU A 158 -1.68 16.96 0.05
C LEU A 158 -0.34 17.41 -0.55
N PRO A 159 -0.31 18.00 -1.77
CA PRO A 159 0.85 18.73 -2.27
C PRO A 159 1.22 19.86 -1.31
N LEU A 160 2.53 20.19 -1.20
CA LEU A 160 3.04 21.17 -0.23
C LEU A 160 2.27 22.50 -0.24
N ARG A 161 1.96 23.05 -1.43
CA ARG A 161 1.19 24.29 -1.56
C ARG A 161 -0.27 24.14 -1.07
N LYS A 162 -0.83 22.93 -1.12
CA LYS A 162 -2.16 22.66 -0.56
C LYS A 162 -2.10 22.52 0.96
N VAL A 163 -0.99 22.03 1.53
CA VAL A 163 -0.74 22.08 2.97
C VAL A 163 -0.65 23.53 3.46
N GLU A 164 0.09 24.42 2.74
CA GLU A 164 0.10 25.87 3.02
C GLU A 164 -1.32 26.43 3.10
N SER A 165 -2.08 26.24 2.01
CA SER A 165 -3.46 26.76 1.91
C SER A 165 -4.40 26.18 2.97
N ALA A 166 -4.24 24.91 3.33
CA ALA A 166 -5.05 24.26 4.38
C ALA A 166 -4.76 24.87 5.76
N LEU A 167 -3.48 25.08 6.08
CA LEU A 167 -3.07 25.69 7.35
C LEU A 167 -3.51 27.17 7.46
N GLU A 168 -3.40 27.95 6.38
CA GLU A 168 -3.87 29.31 6.33
C GLU A 168 -5.40 29.37 6.49
N ARG A 169 -6.13 28.62 5.70
CA ARG A 169 -7.61 28.59 5.73
C ARG A 169 -8.17 28.09 7.06
N ASN A 170 -7.58 27.01 7.60
CA ASN A 170 -8.15 26.32 8.76
C ASN A 170 -7.62 26.84 10.10
N HIS A 171 -6.48 27.55 10.13
CA HIS A 171 -5.82 27.95 11.39
C HIS A 171 -5.26 29.37 11.34
N ASP A 172 -5.51 30.16 10.29
CA ASP A 172 -4.91 31.47 10.06
C ASP A 172 -3.37 31.44 10.23
N PHE A 173 -2.75 30.31 9.74
CA PHE A 173 -1.34 30.05 9.95
C PHE A 173 -0.56 30.06 8.63
N LYS A 174 0.25 31.11 8.45
CA LYS A 174 1.10 31.28 7.27
C LYS A 174 2.45 30.61 7.44
N ILE A 175 2.73 29.64 6.60
CA ILE A 175 4.02 28.94 6.53
C ILE A 175 4.33 28.63 5.08
N THR A 176 5.59 28.81 4.65
CA THR A 176 6.01 28.49 3.29
C THR A 176 6.26 26.99 3.08
N HIS A 177 6.16 26.50 1.85
CA HIS A 177 6.47 25.11 1.50
C HIS A 177 7.88 24.68 1.96
N THR A 178 8.85 25.60 1.91
CA THR A 178 10.20 25.35 2.45
C THR A 178 10.18 25.16 3.97
N GLY A 179 9.36 25.96 4.69
CA GLY A 179 9.13 25.79 6.12
C GLY A 179 8.50 24.45 6.45
N ILE A 180 7.46 24.04 5.71
CA ILE A 180 6.80 22.73 5.82
C ILE A 180 7.83 21.62 5.64
N MET A 181 8.65 21.67 4.59
CA MET A 181 9.68 20.66 4.34
C MET A 181 10.71 20.56 5.48
N LYS A 182 11.09 21.70 6.10
CA LYS A 182 11.98 21.71 7.28
C LYS A 182 11.31 21.03 8.48
N VAL A 183 10.03 21.27 8.70
CA VAL A 183 9.25 20.62 9.76
C VAL A 183 9.23 19.12 9.56
N ILE A 184 8.84 18.65 8.38
CA ILE A 184 8.74 17.23 8.05
C ILE A 184 10.09 16.51 8.23
N ARG A 185 11.20 17.12 7.79
CA ARG A 185 12.54 16.56 8.01
C ARG A 185 12.91 16.43 9.48
N LYS A 186 12.53 17.41 10.31
CA LYS A 186 12.73 17.33 11.76
C LYS A 186 11.93 16.17 12.38
N VAL A 187 10.69 15.98 11.94
CA VAL A 187 9.85 14.85 12.34
C VAL A 187 10.50 13.53 11.93
N ALA A 188 10.92 13.39 10.66
CA ALA A 188 11.60 12.19 10.19
C ALA A 188 12.87 11.87 11.01
N ASN A 189 13.68 12.89 11.34
CA ASN A 189 14.88 12.69 12.16
C ASN A 189 14.53 12.17 13.56
N LYS A 190 13.43 12.62 14.18
CA LYS A 190 12.96 12.11 15.48
C LYS A 190 12.41 10.68 15.40
N LEU A 191 11.89 10.29 14.24
CA LEU A 191 11.36 8.95 13.99
C LEU A 191 12.41 7.96 13.46
N ARG A 192 13.67 8.36 13.35
CA ARG A 192 14.74 7.51 12.80
C ARG A 192 15.00 6.26 13.65
N GLU A 193 15.11 6.43 14.96
CA GLU A 193 15.34 5.31 15.89
C GLU A 193 14.19 4.29 15.84
N PRO A 194 12.89 4.69 16.02
CA PRO A 194 11.80 3.72 15.89
C PRO A 194 11.71 3.10 14.49
N TYR A 195 12.12 3.78 13.42
CA TYR A 195 12.23 3.19 12.09
C TYR A 195 13.25 2.03 12.06
N TYR A 196 14.42 2.19 12.70
CA TYR A 196 15.39 1.09 12.77
C TYR A 196 14.90 -0.07 13.66
N GLU A 197 14.13 0.20 14.68
CA GLU A 197 13.49 -0.86 15.47
C GLU A 197 12.49 -1.69 14.64
N ILE A 198 11.79 -1.06 13.67
CA ILE A 198 10.94 -1.78 12.73
C ILE A 198 11.77 -2.72 11.86
N ILE A 199 12.95 -2.31 11.38
CA ILE A 199 13.84 -3.20 10.61
C ILE A 199 14.23 -4.42 11.44
N LYS A 200 14.54 -4.26 12.73
CA LYS A 200 14.84 -5.39 13.62
C LYS A 200 13.65 -6.33 13.79
N GLN A 201 12.45 -5.77 13.95
CA GLN A 201 11.22 -6.56 14.04
C GLN A 201 10.94 -7.37 12.77
N ILE A 202 11.18 -6.78 11.58
CA ILE A 202 11.08 -7.50 10.30
C ILE A 202 12.06 -8.67 10.26
N ARG A 203 13.32 -8.47 10.66
CA ARG A 203 14.35 -9.52 10.68
C ARG A 203 14.01 -10.69 11.60
N SER A 204 13.36 -10.43 12.71
CA SER A 204 12.98 -11.45 13.70
C SER A 204 11.59 -12.03 13.49
N SER A 205 10.86 -11.59 12.46
CA SER A 205 9.49 -12.05 12.22
C SER A 205 9.48 -13.48 11.66
N LYS A 206 8.41 -14.22 11.95
CA LYS A 206 8.22 -15.58 11.41
C LYS A 206 7.83 -15.60 9.94
N VAL A 207 7.12 -14.56 9.50
CA VAL A 207 6.65 -14.41 8.13
C VAL A 207 6.83 -12.97 7.69
N VAL A 208 7.40 -12.78 6.49
CA VAL A 208 7.52 -11.48 5.83
C VAL A 208 6.92 -11.55 4.43
N TYR A 209 6.09 -10.58 4.10
CA TYR A 209 5.50 -10.36 2.77
C TYR A 209 6.32 -9.27 2.09
N ILE A 210 6.85 -9.56 0.90
CA ILE A 210 7.73 -8.64 0.18
C ILE A 210 7.15 -8.36 -1.21
N ASP A 211 7.14 -7.08 -1.57
CA ASP A 211 6.80 -6.65 -2.93
C ASP A 211 7.58 -5.38 -3.27
N GLU A 212 7.79 -5.11 -4.56
CA GLU A 212 8.50 -3.93 -5.02
C GLU A 212 7.85 -3.34 -6.27
N THR A 213 8.01 -2.04 -6.43
CA THR A 213 7.53 -1.30 -7.59
C THR A 213 8.53 -0.26 -8.05
N GLY A 214 8.54 0.01 -9.36
CA GLY A 214 9.35 1.10 -9.89
C GLY A 214 8.98 2.45 -9.25
N TYR A 215 9.98 3.24 -8.92
CA TYR A 215 9.85 4.59 -8.39
C TYR A 215 10.75 5.56 -9.16
N LYS A 216 10.44 6.86 -9.16
CA LYS A 216 11.28 7.86 -9.84
C LYS A 216 11.89 8.80 -8.80
N LEU A 217 13.23 8.95 -8.87
CA LEU A 217 13.98 9.93 -8.10
C LEU A 217 14.82 10.77 -9.05
N ASN A 218 14.54 12.06 -9.10
CA ASN A 218 15.18 13.01 -10.02
C ASN A 218 15.20 12.51 -11.49
N GLY A 219 14.07 11.94 -11.95
CA GLY A 219 13.94 11.35 -13.29
C GLY A 219 14.53 9.96 -13.47
N ASN A 220 15.45 9.54 -12.60
CA ASN A 220 16.10 8.25 -12.67
C ASN A 220 15.23 7.12 -12.12
N GLN A 221 15.44 5.89 -12.62
CA GLN A 221 14.75 4.71 -12.13
C GLN A 221 15.30 4.29 -10.76
N TRP A 222 14.42 4.20 -9.79
CA TRP A 222 14.61 3.66 -8.46
C TRP A 222 13.51 2.64 -8.17
N TRP A 223 13.59 1.97 -7.02
CA TRP A 223 12.65 0.94 -6.60
C TRP A 223 12.16 1.22 -5.19
N LEU A 224 10.85 1.20 -5.04
CA LEU A 224 10.18 1.23 -3.75
C LEU A 224 9.88 -0.22 -3.36
N TRP A 225 10.45 -0.64 -2.25
CA TRP A 225 10.27 -1.95 -1.64
C TRP A 225 9.38 -1.83 -0.44
N THR A 226 8.58 -2.86 -0.19
CA THR A 226 7.86 -3.02 1.07
C THR A 226 8.13 -4.37 1.67
N PHE A 227 8.23 -4.38 3.00
CA PHE A 227 8.34 -5.58 3.81
C PHE A 227 7.25 -5.48 4.87
N VAL A 228 6.36 -6.46 4.92
CA VAL A 228 5.20 -6.47 5.83
C VAL A 228 5.25 -7.73 6.67
N CYS A 229 5.16 -7.60 7.96
CA CYS A 229 4.91 -8.71 8.87
C CYS A 229 3.64 -8.47 9.69
N GLN A 230 3.36 -9.29 10.70
CA GLN A 230 2.11 -9.25 11.44
C GLN A 230 1.76 -7.85 11.98
N ASN A 231 2.74 -7.13 12.55
CA ASN A 231 2.48 -5.89 13.30
C ASN A 231 3.11 -4.63 12.70
N VAL A 232 3.98 -4.76 11.71
CA VAL A 232 4.71 -3.63 11.14
C VAL A 232 4.78 -3.67 9.62
N VAL A 233 4.95 -2.49 9.05
CA VAL A 233 5.18 -2.25 7.62
C VAL A 233 6.46 -1.44 7.49
N LEU A 234 7.35 -1.86 6.62
CA LEU A 234 8.58 -1.16 6.28
C LEU A 234 8.59 -0.78 4.81
N PHE A 235 8.94 0.45 4.51
CA PHE A 235 9.23 0.93 3.16
C PHE A 235 10.69 1.34 3.04
N VAL A 236 11.32 0.95 1.93
CA VAL A 236 12.65 1.41 1.56
C VAL A 236 12.72 1.76 0.07
N ILE A 237 13.50 2.77 -0.30
CA ILE A 237 13.65 3.24 -1.69
C ILE A 237 15.12 3.08 -2.06
N ARG A 238 15.41 2.22 -3.04
CA ARG A 238 16.78 1.89 -3.44
C ARG A 238 16.95 2.04 -4.96
N LYS A 239 18.22 2.23 -5.38
CA LYS A 239 18.59 2.39 -6.81
C LYS A 239 18.32 1.15 -7.64
N SER A 240 18.45 -0.02 -7.03
CA SER A 240 18.39 -1.30 -7.75
C SER A 240 17.24 -2.18 -7.30
N ARG A 241 16.84 -3.09 -8.20
CA ARG A 241 16.04 -4.27 -7.91
C ARG A 241 16.98 -5.45 -7.79
N SER A 242 17.79 -5.48 -6.72
CA SER A 242 18.81 -6.51 -6.52
C SER A 242 18.61 -7.23 -5.20
N LYS A 243 19.26 -8.38 -5.08
CA LYS A 243 19.31 -9.14 -3.82
C LYS A 243 19.88 -8.33 -2.66
N ASP A 244 20.75 -7.37 -2.94
CA ASP A 244 21.43 -6.58 -1.91
C ASP A 244 20.43 -5.79 -1.03
N VAL A 245 19.29 -5.39 -1.60
CA VAL A 245 18.23 -4.71 -0.85
C VAL A 245 17.56 -5.67 0.13
N VAL A 246 17.32 -6.91 -0.29
CA VAL A 246 16.76 -7.94 0.60
C VAL A 246 17.77 -8.30 1.69
N GLU A 247 19.06 -8.44 1.34
CA GLU A 247 20.14 -8.69 2.29
C GLU A 247 20.31 -7.54 3.29
N GLU A 248 20.22 -6.29 2.85
CA GLU A 248 20.26 -5.11 3.72
C GLU A 248 19.18 -5.19 4.80
N ILE A 249 17.98 -5.62 4.46
CA ILE A 249 16.83 -5.65 5.37
C ILE A 249 16.76 -6.94 6.17
N LEU A 250 16.81 -8.11 5.55
CA LEU A 250 16.63 -9.42 6.19
C LEU A 250 17.93 -10.03 6.72
N GLY A 251 19.08 -9.58 6.21
CA GLY A 251 20.37 -10.22 6.43
C GLY A 251 20.67 -11.29 5.38
N LYS A 252 21.81 -11.95 5.51
CA LYS A 252 22.27 -12.97 4.54
C LYS A 252 21.40 -14.22 4.53
N LYS A 253 20.79 -14.56 5.67
CA LYS A 253 19.88 -15.68 5.82
C LYS A 253 18.69 -15.24 6.68
N TYR A 254 17.51 -15.63 6.29
CA TYR A 254 16.27 -15.39 7.02
C TYR A 254 15.62 -16.71 7.41
N GLU A 255 15.39 -16.91 8.69
CA GLU A 255 14.86 -18.17 9.23
C GLU A 255 13.34 -18.30 9.06
N GLY A 256 12.65 -17.20 8.81
CA GLY A 256 11.20 -17.16 8.60
C GLY A 256 10.78 -17.50 7.18
N ILE A 257 9.49 -17.41 6.93
CA ILE A 257 8.86 -17.63 5.62
C ILE A 257 8.81 -16.31 4.86
N ILE A 258 9.24 -16.31 3.58
CA ILE A 258 9.10 -15.16 2.69
C ILE A 258 7.91 -15.40 1.74
N SER A 259 6.91 -14.53 1.79
CA SER A 259 5.82 -14.50 0.81
C SER A 259 6.14 -13.48 -0.29
N CYS A 260 6.11 -13.90 -1.57
CA CYS A 260 6.53 -13.09 -2.70
C CYS A 260 5.82 -13.45 -4.02
N ASP A 261 6.06 -12.65 -5.06
CA ASP A 261 5.53 -12.85 -6.41
C ASP A 261 6.20 -13.97 -7.23
N GLY A 262 7.27 -14.55 -6.70
CA GLY A 262 8.03 -15.63 -7.36
C GLY A 262 9.32 -15.18 -8.04
N TRP A 263 9.86 -14.03 -7.67
CA TRP A 263 11.21 -13.66 -8.06
C TRP A 263 12.24 -14.62 -7.46
N LYS A 264 13.00 -15.31 -8.31
CA LYS A 264 13.91 -16.43 -7.94
C LYS A 264 14.95 -16.04 -6.89
N THR A 265 15.31 -14.78 -6.82
CA THR A 265 16.33 -14.27 -5.87
C THR A 265 15.98 -14.56 -4.41
N TYR A 266 14.69 -14.62 -4.04
CA TYR A 266 14.29 -14.89 -2.66
C TYR A 266 14.70 -16.29 -2.16
N GLU A 267 14.90 -17.25 -3.07
CA GLU A 267 15.35 -18.61 -2.75
C GLU A 267 16.77 -18.64 -2.12
N SER A 268 17.55 -17.56 -2.30
CA SER A 268 18.89 -17.45 -1.69
C SER A 268 18.86 -16.96 -0.23
N PHE A 269 17.71 -16.49 0.26
CA PHE A 269 17.58 -15.91 1.61
C PHE A 269 16.83 -16.81 2.59
N SER A 270 15.93 -17.63 2.11
CA SER A 270 15.18 -18.57 2.95
C SER A 270 14.84 -19.83 2.17
N ASP A 271 14.92 -20.96 2.84
CA ASP A 271 14.47 -22.26 2.33
C ASP A 271 12.92 -22.38 2.37
N LYS A 272 12.26 -21.45 3.06
CA LYS A 272 10.80 -21.43 3.24
C LYS A 272 10.21 -20.23 2.52
N LEU A 273 9.63 -20.49 1.36
CA LEU A 273 8.95 -19.46 0.56
C LEU A 273 7.46 -19.79 0.42
N GLN A 274 6.64 -18.78 0.24
CA GLN A 274 5.27 -18.90 -0.25
C GLN A 274 5.14 -18.07 -1.53
N ARG A 275 4.84 -18.70 -2.65
CA ARG A 275 4.53 -17.99 -3.90
C ARG A 275 3.07 -17.54 -3.91
N CYS A 276 2.84 -16.34 -4.39
CA CYS A 276 1.52 -15.71 -4.39
C CYS A 276 0.57 -16.37 -5.39
N TRP A 277 -0.48 -17.04 -4.91
CA TRP A 277 -1.54 -17.63 -5.72
C TRP A 277 -2.35 -16.60 -6.50
N ALA A 278 -2.51 -15.39 -5.98
CA ALA A 278 -3.22 -14.33 -6.71
C ALA A 278 -2.52 -13.96 -8.02
N HIS A 279 -1.17 -13.95 -8.04
CA HIS A 279 -0.40 -13.72 -9.27
C HIS A 279 -0.56 -14.88 -10.27
N LEU A 280 -0.50 -16.13 -9.78
CA LEU A 280 -0.69 -17.30 -10.61
C LEU A 280 -2.08 -17.32 -11.26
N LEU A 281 -3.13 -17.09 -10.47
CA LEU A 281 -4.51 -17.08 -10.95
C LEU A 281 -4.78 -15.91 -11.90
N ARG A 282 -4.21 -14.74 -11.66
CA ARG A 282 -4.34 -13.59 -12.56
C ARG A 282 -3.69 -13.88 -13.93
N GLU A 283 -2.51 -14.48 -13.93
CA GLU A 283 -1.81 -14.85 -15.16
C GLU A 283 -2.58 -15.95 -15.91
N SER A 284 -3.05 -16.99 -15.20
CA SER A 284 -3.87 -18.05 -15.79
C SER A 284 -5.21 -17.53 -16.36
N TYR A 285 -5.80 -16.52 -15.73
CA TYR A 285 -7.00 -15.85 -16.24
C TYR A 285 -6.72 -15.15 -17.57
N HIS A 286 -5.63 -14.41 -17.69
CA HIS A 286 -5.25 -13.77 -18.95
C HIS A 286 -4.93 -14.78 -20.03
N MET A 287 -4.29 -15.90 -19.66
CA MET A 287 -4.02 -16.97 -20.64
C MET A 287 -5.30 -17.60 -21.19
N LYS A 288 -6.33 -17.80 -20.37
CA LYS A 288 -7.62 -18.31 -20.89
C LYS A 288 -8.36 -17.28 -21.76
N GLU A 289 -8.20 -15.97 -21.52
CA GLU A 289 -8.76 -14.92 -22.38
C GLU A 289 -8.09 -14.91 -23.76
N ASP A 290 -6.77 -15.20 -23.79
CA ASP A 290 -6.00 -15.25 -25.02
C ASP A 290 -6.14 -16.61 -25.75
N HIS A 291 -6.36 -17.71 -24.99
CA HIS A 291 -6.41 -19.09 -25.49
C HIS A 291 -7.56 -19.87 -24.83
N LYS A 292 -8.62 -20.15 -25.58
CA LYS A 292 -9.79 -20.90 -25.08
C LYS A 292 -9.42 -22.29 -24.51
N ASP A 293 -8.44 -22.96 -25.12
CA ASP A 293 -7.96 -24.27 -24.69
C ASP A 293 -7.33 -24.25 -23.28
N PHE A 294 -6.98 -23.05 -22.78
CA PHE A 294 -6.43 -22.87 -21.44
C PHE A 294 -7.51 -22.84 -20.35
N GLU A 295 -8.79 -22.73 -20.68
CA GLU A 295 -9.87 -22.62 -19.69
C GLU A 295 -9.91 -23.79 -18.72
N GLN A 296 -9.68 -25.02 -19.17
CA GLN A 296 -9.62 -26.20 -18.32
C GLN A 296 -8.53 -26.07 -17.23
N TYR A 297 -7.35 -25.60 -17.60
CA TYR A 297 -6.22 -25.40 -16.67
C TYR A 297 -6.51 -24.28 -15.67
N HIS A 298 -7.10 -23.19 -16.11
CA HIS A 298 -7.53 -22.12 -15.21
C HIS A 298 -8.55 -22.63 -14.18
N ARG A 299 -9.51 -23.47 -14.59
CA ARG A 299 -10.50 -24.08 -13.69
C ARG A 299 -9.84 -24.99 -12.66
N ILE A 300 -8.87 -25.81 -13.07
CA ILE A 300 -8.11 -26.67 -12.17
C ILE A 300 -7.34 -25.83 -11.13
N LEU A 301 -6.60 -24.80 -11.57
CA LEU A 301 -5.85 -23.92 -10.69
C LEU A 301 -6.76 -23.16 -9.70
N LYS A 302 -7.92 -22.69 -10.15
CA LYS A 302 -8.93 -22.06 -9.28
C LYS A 302 -9.47 -23.06 -8.25
N GLY A 303 -9.79 -24.28 -8.67
CA GLY A 303 -10.24 -25.35 -7.77
C GLY A 303 -9.20 -25.70 -6.70
N MET A 304 -7.91 -25.73 -7.06
CA MET A 304 -6.82 -25.91 -6.08
C MET A 304 -6.77 -24.78 -5.07
N PHE A 305 -6.90 -23.53 -5.54
CA PHE A 305 -6.92 -22.38 -4.64
C PHE A 305 -8.13 -22.40 -3.70
N ASP A 306 -9.31 -22.74 -4.22
CA ASP A 306 -10.52 -22.87 -3.39
C ASP A 306 -10.35 -23.98 -2.31
N LYS A 307 -9.69 -25.09 -2.65
CA LYS A 307 -9.34 -26.16 -1.69
C LYS A 307 -8.35 -25.64 -0.62
N ILE A 308 -7.34 -24.85 -0.99
CA ILE A 308 -6.43 -24.19 -0.04
C ILE A 308 -7.23 -23.34 0.97
N ILE A 309 -8.15 -22.51 0.48
CA ILE A 309 -8.97 -21.66 1.36
C ILE A 309 -9.84 -22.51 2.30
N GLN A 310 -10.44 -23.59 1.81
CA GLN A 310 -11.23 -24.49 2.67
C GLN A 310 -10.40 -25.15 3.77
N ILE A 311 -9.20 -25.66 3.43
CA ILE A 311 -8.27 -26.24 4.41
C ILE A 311 -7.89 -25.21 5.48
N ARG A 312 -7.65 -23.96 5.10
CA ARG A 312 -7.28 -22.89 6.03
C ARG A 312 -8.44 -22.41 6.91
N LEU A 313 -9.67 -22.47 6.42
CA LEU A 313 -10.87 -22.13 7.21
C LEU A 313 -11.18 -23.18 8.30
N LYS A 314 -10.93 -24.46 8.03
CA LYS A 314 -11.09 -25.58 8.96
C LYS A 314 -9.85 -26.47 8.89
N PRO A 315 -8.73 -26.02 9.49
CA PRO A 315 -7.47 -26.72 9.35
C PRO A 315 -7.52 -28.09 10.06
N PRO A 316 -7.19 -29.18 9.36
CA PRO A 316 -6.95 -30.45 9.98
C PRO A 316 -5.62 -30.46 10.74
N ASP A 317 -5.30 -31.57 11.39
CA ASP A 317 -4.04 -31.75 12.09
C ASP A 317 -2.84 -31.53 11.16
N GLU A 318 -1.71 -31.14 11.75
CA GLU A 318 -0.51 -30.76 11.00
C GLU A 318 -0.04 -31.89 10.06
N LYS A 319 -0.04 -33.13 10.52
CA LYS A 319 0.35 -34.29 9.70
C LYS A 319 -0.52 -34.42 8.45
N ILE A 320 -1.84 -34.30 8.60
CA ILE A 320 -2.79 -34.32 7.47
C ILE A 320 -2.59 -33.15 6.54
N ARG A 321 -2.27 -31.96 7.06
CA ARG A 321 -1.97 -30.80 6.22
C ARG A 321 -0.74 -31.00 5.36
N ILE A 322 0.31 -31.61 5.90
CA ILE A 322 1.54 -31.93 5.16
C ILE A 322 1.23 -32.92 4.04
N GLU A 323 0.50 -33.99 4.35
CA GLU A 323 0.07 -34.99 3.35
C GLU A 323 -0.77 -34.35 2.23
N LEU A 324 -1.75 -33.50 2.59
CA LEU A 324 -2.57 -32.77 1.63
C LEU A 324 -1.74 -31.79 0.75
N ALA A 325 -0.75 -31.14 1.34
CA ALA A 325 0.15 -30.26 0.59
C ALA A 325 0.99 -31.04 -0.43
N GLU A 326 1.47 -32.24 -0.09
CA GLU A 326 2.18 -33.13 -1.00
C GLU A 326 1.28 -33.63 -2.14
N GLU A 327 0.09 -34.13 -1.85
CA GLU A 327 -0.89 -34.54 -2.87
C GLU A 327 -1.21 -33.40 -3.85
N MET A 328 -1.44 -32.20 -3.32
CA MET A 328 -1.74 -31.02 -4.15
C MET A 328 -0.52 -30.58 -4.96
N ARG A 329 0.69 -30.75 -4.44
CA ARG A 329 1.95 -30.48 -5.14
C ARG A 329 2.10 -31.40 -6.35
N ASP A 330 1.87 -32.70 -6.16
CA ASP A 330 1.92 -33.69 -7.23
C ASP A 330 0.86 -33.43 -8.32
N SER A 331 -0.36 -33.13 -7.90
CA SER A 331 -1.46 -32.76 -8.81
C SER A 331 -1.12 -31.49 -9.63
N LEU A 332 -0.53 -30.47 -9.00
CA LEU A 332 -0.09 -29.25 -9.68
C LEU A 332 1.03 -29.54 -10.66
N LEU A 333 1.99 -30.40 -10.29
CA LEU A 333 3.09 -30.80 -11.17
C LEU A 333 2.59 -31.58 -12.40
N GLN A 334 1.64 -32.50 -12.22
CA GLN A 334 1.00 -33.23 -13.34
C GLN A 334 0.27 -32.26 -14.27
N THR A 335 -0.50 -31.34 -13.69
CA THR A 335 -1.19 -30.29 -14.45
C THR A 335 -0.20 -29.44 -15.25
N SER A 336 0.91 -29.07 -14.66
CA SER A 336 1.98 -28.29 -15.32
C SER A 336 2.59 -29.08 -16.48
N LYS A 337 2.92 -30.35 -16.28
CA LYS A 337 3.45 -31.21 -17.35
C LYS A 337 2.48 -31.34 -18.52
N SER A 338 1.16 -31.46 -18.29
CA SER A 338 0.17 -31.51 -19.36
C SER A 338 0.07 -30.18 -20.14
N MET A 339 0.25 -29.03 -19.45
CA MET A 339 0.33 -27.73 -20.12
C MET A 339 1.59 -27.59 -20.98
N SER A 340 2.72 -28.17 -20.57
CA SER A 340 4.00 -28.05 -21.27
C SER A 340 4.01 -28.69 -22.67
N ALA A 341 3.05 -29.58 -22.95
CA ALA A 341 2.82 -30.15 -24.29
C ALA A 341 2.43 -29.08 -25.33
N TYR A 342 1.92 -27.93 -24.87
CA TYR A 342 1.52 -26.85 -25.76
C TYR A 342 2.58 -25.72 -25.71
N PRO A 343 3.23 -25.40 -26.84
CA PRO A 343 4.30 -24.41 -26.90
C PRO A 343 3.93 -23.05 -26.29
N GLN A 344 2.68 -22.59 -26.50
CA GLN A 344 2.17 -21.33 -25.99
C GLN A 344 2.02 -21.30 -24.45
N PHE A 345 1.90 -22.45 -23.79
CA PHE A 345 1.75 -22.57 -22.34
C PHE A 345 3.06 -22.91 -21.60
N LYS A 346 4.11 -23.23 -22.35
CA LYS A 346 5.38 -23.73 -21.82
C LYS A 346 6.01 -22.76 -20.80
N LYS A 347 5.97 -21.44 -21.04
CA LYS A 347 6.54 -20.46 -20.08
C LYS A 347 5.79 -20.46 -18.76
N PHE A 348 4.48 -20.61 -18.80
CA PHE A 348 3.65 -20.64 -17.61
C PHE A 348 3.85 -21.94 -16.83
N SER A 349 3.96 -23.08 -17.52
CA SER A 349 4.32 -24.38 -16.95
C SER A 349 5.66 -24.32 -16.23
N ILE A 350 6.73 -23.84 -16.87
CA ILE A 350 8.05 -23.69 -16.27
C ILE A 350 7.99 -22.80 -14.99
N LYS A 351 7.18 -21.75 -15.01
CA LYS A 351 7.00 -20.89 -13.82
C LYS A 351 6.38 -21.66 -12.65
N ILE A 352 5.42 -22.54 -12.91
CA ILE A 352 4.81 -23.40 -11.89
C ILE A 352 5.85 -24.38 -11.36
N GLU A 353 6.55 -25.09 -12.24
CA GLU A 353 7.56 -26.11 -11.91
C GLU A 353 8.71 -25.53 -11.09
N ASN A 354 9.26 -24.39 -11.49
CA ASN A 354 10.31 -23.68 -10.74
C ASN A 354 9.90 -23.29 -9.32
N GLY A 355 8.60 -23.22 -9.04
CA GLY A 355 8.09 -22.87 -7.72
C GLY A 355 7.37 -24.01 -7.02
N ILE A 356 7.48 -25.22 -7.50
CA ILE A 356 6.63 -26.33 -7.05
C ILE A 356 6.67 -26.57 -5.53
N ASN A 357 7.79 -26.37 -4.90
CA ASN A 357 7.98 -26.51 -3.46
C ASN A 357 7.39 -25.37 -2.65
N PHE A 358 6.97 -24.27 -3.28
CA PHE A 358 6.61 -23.01 -2.62
C PHE A 358 5.15 -22.59 -2.82
N TRP A 359 4.32 -23.38 -3.50
CA TRP A 359 2.92 -23.05 -3.73
C TRP A 359 2.00 -23.42 -2.57
N PHE A 360 2.41 -24.37 -1.72
CA PHE A 360 1.57 -24.95 -0.69
C PHE A 360 2.11 -24.74 0.74
N THR A 361 3.15 -23.95 0.91
CA THR A 361 3.70 -23.60 2.23
C THR A 361 2.63 -23.03 3.17
N CYS A 362 1.62 -22.33 2.62
CA CYS A 362 0.48 -21.81 3.37
C CYS A 362 -0.48 -22.88 3.90
N ILE A 363 -0.39 -24.13 3.47
CA ILE A 363 -1.10 -25.28 4.03
C ILE A 363 -0.27 -25.90 5.16
N GLU A 364 1.01 -26.11 4.90
CA GLU A 364 1.96 -26.64 5.87
C GLU A 364 2.09 -25.71 7.07
N ASN A 365 2.15 -24.40 6.82
CA ASN A 365 2.27 -23.36 7.84
C ASN A 365 1.14 -22.32 7.72
N LEU A 366 0.21 -22.35 8.67
CA LEU A 366 -0.96 -21.48 8.68
C LEU A 366 -0.67 -20.01 8.99
N GLU A 367 0.55 -19.68 9.45
CA GLU A 367 0.95 -18.29 9.73
C GLU A 367 1.16 -17.47 8.44
N VAL A 368 1.44 -18.14 7.29
CA VAL A 368 1.60 -17.46 6.00
C VAL A 368 0.34 -17.55 5.15
N GLU A 369 -0.08 -16.43 4.58
CA GLU A 369 -1.22 -16.38 3.66
C GLU A 369 -0.87 -16.93 2.27
N PRO A 370 -1.83 -17.54 1.53
CA PRO A 370 -1.60 -18.03 0.18
C PRO A 370 -1.34 -16.92 -0.84
N THR A 371 -1.59 -15.67 -0.48
CA THR A 371 -1.43 -14.52 -1.35
C THR A 371 -0.53 -13.44 -0.72
N ASN A 372 0.13 -12.64 -1.56
CA ASN A 372 0.98 -11.52 -1.12
C ASN A 372 0.19 -10.21 -0.94
N ASN A 373 -1.10 -10.29 -0.65
CA ASN A 373 -2.00 -9.13 -0.59
C ASN A 373 -1.57 -8.08 0.44
N TYR A 374 -0.95 -8.49 1.55
CA TYR A 374 -0.47 -7.55 2.58
C TYR A 374 0.58 -6.59 2.02
N ALA A 375 1.54 -7.08 1.27
CA ALA A 375 2.55 -6.24 0.64
C ALA A 375 1.95 -5.39 -0.50
N GLU A 376 1.08 -5.98 -1.34
CA GLU A 376 0.41 -5.25 -2.42
C GLU A 376 -0.46 -4.09 -1.88
N GLN A 377 -1.20 -4.30 -0.79
CA GLN A 377 -2.04 -3.26 -0.16
C GLN A 377 -1.19 -2.15 0.45
N ALA A 378 -0.08 -2.50 1.13
CA ALA A 378 0.83 -1.52 1.69
C ALA A 378 1.46 -0.64 0.60
N LEU A 379 1.93 -1.23 -0.51
CA LEU A 379 2.47 -0.48 -1.65
C LEU A 379 1.45 0.44 -2.31
N ARG A 380 0.17 0.06 -2.35
CA ARG A 380 -0.89 0.83 -3.01
C ARG A 380 -0.97 2.26 -2.49
N GLU A 381 -0.79 2.47 -1.19
CA GLU A 381 -0.81 3.79 -0.55
C GLU A 381 0.26 4.73 -1.16
N LEU A 382 1.49 4.26 -1.28
CA LEU A 382 2.59 5.06 -1.85
C LEU A 382 2.51 5.16 -3.38
N ILE A 383 1.93 4.17 -4.06
CA ILE A 383 1.65 4.25 -5.50
C ILE A 383 0.63 5.36 -5.79
N VAL A 384 -0.44 5.48 -4.99
CA VAL A 384 -1.43 6.55 -5.11
C VAL A 384 -0.77 7.90 -4.81
N GLN A 385 0.00 7.99 -3.74
CA GLN A 385 0.75 9.21 -3.41
C GLN A 385 1.68 9.63 -4.56
N ARG A 386 2.42 8.68 -5.15
CA ARG A 386 3.26 8.94 -6.33
C ARG A 386 2.48 9.48 -7.52
N LYS A 387 1.28 8.96 -7.79
CA LYS A 387 0.41 9.45 -8.87
C LYS A 387 -0.06 10.90 -8.66
N ILE A 388 -0.26 11.30 -7.41
CA ILE A 388 -0.68 12.66 -7.05
C ILE A 388 0.50 13.65 -7.08
N MET A 389 1.65 13.23 -6.57
CA MET A 389 2.79 14.12 -6.30
C MET A 389 3.93 14.03 -7.31
N GLY A 390 3.92 13.03 -8.18
CA GLY A 390 5.05 12.67 -9.03
C GLY A 390 6.18 11.98 -8.26
N GLY A 391 7.36 11.96 -8.87
CA GLY A 391 8.56 11.36 -8.26
C GLY A 391 9.23 12.27 -7.24
N LEU A 392 10.18 11.71 -6.51
CA LEU A 392 11.05 12.45 -5.59
C LEU A 392 12.18 13.16 -6.33
N ARG A 393 12.72 14.23 -5.71
CA ARG A 393 13.79 15.05 -6.31
C ARG A 393 15.16 14.86 -5.64
N SER A 394 15.22 14.19 -4.49
CA SER A 394 16.47 14.02 -3.73
C SER A 394 16.46 12.78 -2.87
N GLU A 395 17.63 12.22 -2.57
CA GLU A 395 17.81 11.07 -1.68
C GLU A 395 17.32 11.38 -0.25
N LYS A 396 17.59 12.61 0.25
CA LYS A 396 17.03 13.06 1.56
C LYS A 396 15.49 13.08 1.57
N GLY A 397 14.86 13.37 0.42
CA GLY A 397 13.42 13.28 0.26
C GLY A 397 12.93 11.83 0.28
N ALA A 398 13.68 10.91 -0.31
CA ALA A 398 13.41 9.48 -0.29
C ALA A 398 13.48 8.94 1.14
N GLU A 399 14.56 9.19 1.85
CA GLU A 399 14.75 8.81 3.25
C GLU A 399 13.63 9.37 4.15
N THR A 400 13.26 10.63 3.96
CA THR A 400 12.14 11.25 4.69
C THR A 400 10.83 10.50 4.44
N LEU A 401 10.56 10.14 3.17
CA LEU A 401 9.37 9.38 2.80
C LEU A 401 9.39 7.97 3.39
N GLU A 402 10.51 7.26 3.31
CA GLU A 402 10.69 5.93 3.91
C GLU A 402 10.31 5.94 5.38
N ILE A 403 10.94 6.82 6.17
CA ILE A 403 10.74 6.88 7.61
C ILE A 403 9.29 7.21 7.96
N ILE A 404 8.75 8.29 7.41
CA ILE A 404 7.41 8.75 7.78
C ILE A 404 6.34 7.76 7.32
N SER A 405 6.43 7.25 6.09
CA SER A 405 5.44 6.30 5.58
C SER A 405 5.49 4.97 6.31
N THR A 406 6.69 4.49 6.67
CA THR A 406 6.87 3.31 7.51
C THR A 406 6.16 3.46 8.85
N MET A 407 6.37 4.58 9.53
CA MET A 407 5.76 4.84 10.84
C MET A 407 4.24 4.95 10.73
N ILE A 408 3.72 5.72 9.77
CA ILE A 408 2.27 5.87 9.55
C ILE A 408 1.63 4.51 9.25
N ALA A 409 2.18 3.75 8.29
CA ALA A 409 1.63 2.45 7.91
C ALA A 409 1.67 1.44 9.08
N THR A 410 2.74 1.46 9.87
CA THR A 410 2.88 0.63 11.08
C THR A 410 1.85 1.02 12.13
N TRP A 411 1.66 2.29 12.42
CA TRP A 411 0.66 2.74 13.39
C TRP A 411 -0.77 2.41 12.94
N LYS A 412 -1.09 2.56 11.65
CA LYS A 412 -2.38 2.13 11.07
C LYS A 412 -2.60 0.63 11.27
N LYS A 413 -1.58 -0.19 11.00
CA LYS A 413 -1.65 -1.64 11.19
C LYS A 413 -1.82 -2.04 12.66
N GLN A 414 -1.40 -1.19 13.58
CA GLN A 414 -1.53 -1.34 15.03
C GLN A 414 -2.77 -0.63 15.61
N ASP A 415 -3.67 -0.12 14.77
CA ASP A 415 -4.88 0.63 15.15
C ASP A 415 -4.58 1.81 16.09
N LYS A 416 -3.39 2.45 15.98
CA LYS A 416 -2.99 3.59 16.78
C LYS A 416 -3.50 4.90 16.19
N PRO A 417 -4.06 5.82 17.00
CA PRO A 417 -4.42 7.16 16.55
C PRO A 417 -3.18 7.92 16.07
N LEU A 418 -3.10 8.23 14.77
CA LEU A 418 -1.88 8.72 14.11
C LEU A 418 -1.32 10.00 14.72
N LEU A 419 -2.19 10.97 15.05
CA LEU A 419 -1.77 12.24 15.63
C LEU A 419 -1.10 12.03 17.00
N GLN A 420 -1.69 11.20 17.85
CA GLN A 420 -1.17 10.90 19.18
C GLN A 420 0.12 10.07 19.11
N ALA A 421 0.13 9.06 18.24
CA ALA A 421 1.31 8.23 18.02
C ALA A 421 2.50 9.06 17.53
N MET A 422 2.29 9.96 16.55
CA MET A 422 3.38 10.82 16.07
C MET A 422 3.82 11.84 17.13
N LYS A 423 2.87 12.46 17.83
CA LYS A 423 3.15 13.45 18.88
C LYS A 423 4.06 12.87 19.97
N SER A 424 3.86 11.61 20.39
CA SER A 424 4.62 10.99 21.49
C SER A 424 6.14 10.95 21.24
N TYR A 425 6.57 10.92 19.98
CA TYR A 425 7.99 10.96 19.59
C TYR A 425 8.56 12.38 19.44
N LEU A 426 7.72 13.41 19.53
CA LEU A 426 8.10 14.81 19.26
C LEU A 426 8.15 15.67 20.53
N VAL A 427 7.85 15.07 21.64
CA VAL A 427 7.91 15.72 22.98
C VAL A 427 9.34 15.77 23.50
#